data_3f7d9ac498fefeda146f9ee0df1bcd6d
#
_entry.id   3f7d9ac498fefeda146f9ee0df1bcd6d
#
_cell.length_a   1.000
_cell.length_b   1.000
_cell.length_c   1.000
_cell.angle_alpha   90.00
_cell.angle_beta   90.00
_cell.angle_gamma   90.00
#
_symmetry.space_group_name_H-M   'P 1'
#
loop_
_entity.id
_entity.type
_entity.pdbx_description
1 polymer ?
#
loop_
_entity_poly.entity_id
_entity_poly.type
_entity_poly.pdbx_seq_one_letter_code
_entity_poly.pdbx_strand_id
1 'polypeptide(L)'
;MDLRLSVISIVAMIALPVFSQEDSIKTVHRIAADAVPATIFHTNEFLRGGNEEIRTMNHDMTFTLKYAFMNRDEVRPGAIHQGVYQGVGLARHEFNRWLANPISVYLFQGAPIVNFSRRVSLNYEWNLGMAFGWNGYDEQSNPENKVIGSKVTAYIDADLYVRWMLSKAFDLNAGISLSHFSNGNTTYPNMGLNTGGI
;
A
#
# COMPACT_ATOMS: atom_id res chain seq x y z
N MET A 1 -12.88 29.22 9.51
CA MET A 1 -12.63 29.00 8.06
C MET A 1 -11.28 28.34 7.98
N ASP A 2 -11.30 27.00 8.17
CA ASP A 2 -10.07 26.21 8.28
C ASP A 2 -9.61 25.79 6.89
N LEU A 3 -8.46 26.33 6.51
CA LEU A 3 -7.75 25.98 5.29
C LEU A 3 -7.16 24.58 5.52
N ARG A 4 -7.86 23.54 5.03
CA ARG A 4 -7.27 22.19 4.96
C ARG A 4 -6.24 22.20 3.85
N LEU A 5 -4.97 22.21 4.23
CA LEU A 5 -3.87 21.96 3.31
C LEU A 5 -4.01 20.50 2.83
N SER A 6 -4.42 20.34 1.59
CA SER A 6 -4.32 19.05 0.89
C SER A 6 -2.85 18.79 0.63
N VAL A 7 -2.25 17.89 1.38
CA VAL A 7 -0.89 17.41 1.11
C VAL A 7 -0.96 16.49 -0.10
N ILE A 8 -0.43 16.94 -1.22
CA ILE A 8 -0.28 16.13 -2.43
C ILE A 8 0.93 15.23 -2.18
N SER A 9 0.70 13.94 -2.02
CA SER A 9 1.78 12.96 -1.92
C SER A 9 2.40 12.76 -3.29
N ILE A 10 3.69 13.08 -3.38
CA ILE A 10 4.49 12.85 -4.58
C ILE A 10 5.22 11.53 -4.38
N VAL A 11 4.84 10.52 -5.14
CA VAL A 11 5.48 9.21 -5.18
C VAL A 11 6.42 9.16 -6.38
N ALA A 12 7.71 9.03 -6.13
CA ALA A 12 8.73 8.88 -7.17
C ALA A 12 9.07 7.40 -7.38
N MET A 13 8.69 6.84 -8.52
CA MET A 13 9.07 5.49 -8.94
C MET A 13 10.40 5.57 -9.72
N ILE A 14 11.45 4.96 -9.18
CA ILE A 14 12.75 4.87 -9.84
C ILE A 14 12.83 3.50 -10.52
N ALA A 15 12.70 3.47 -11.85
CA ALA A 15 12.98 2.28 -12.63
C ALA A 15 14.47 2.26 -13.02
N LEU A 16 15.26 1.44 -12.33
CA LEU A 16 16.65 1.20 -12.73
C LEU A 16 16.66 0.14 -13.84
N PRO A 17 17.23 0.44 -15.03
CA PRO A 17 17.42 -0.57 -16.05
C PRO A 17 18.54 -1.54 -15.61
N VAL A 18 18.19 -2.78 -15.34
CA VAL A 18 19.18 -3.85 -15.20
C VAL A 18 19.56 -4.29 -16.61
N PHE A 19 20.76 -3.92 -17.05
CA PHE A 19 21.31 -4.38 -18.31
C PHE A 19 21.77 -5.83 -18.13
N SER A 20 21.03 -6.77 -18.69
CA SER A 20 21.50 -8.11 -18.96
C SER A 20 21.73 -8.23 -20.47
N GLN A 21 22.92 -8.63 -20.83
CA GLN A 21 23.33 -8.89 -22.20
C GLN A 21 22.86 -10.30 -22.57
N GLU A 22 22.11 -10.41 -23.64
CA GLU A 22 21.80 -11.51 -24.54
C GLU A 22 20.32 -11.81 -24.83
N ASP A 23 20.09 -12.10 -26.07
CA ASP A 23 18.88 -12.44 -26.81
C ASP A 23 17.86 -13.30 -26.06
N SER A 24 16.90 -12.68 -25.47
CA SER A 24 15.54 -13.13 -25.12
C SER A 24 15.00 -12.59 -23.80
N ILE A 25 15.39 -11.40 -23.36
CA ILE A 25 14.78 -10.84 -22.14
C ILE A 25 13.33 -10.48 -22.45
N LYS A 26 12.45 -11.41 -22.14
CA LYS A 26 11.00 -11.23 -22.23
C LYS A 26 10.43 -10.46 -21.03
N THR A 27 11.26 -10.13 -20.03
CA THR A 27 10.84 -9.55 -18.76
C THR A 27 11.40 -8.14 -18.57
N VAL A 28 10.55 -7.21 -18.16
CA VAL A 28 10.91 -5.86 -17.71
C VAL A 28 10.83 -5.81 -16.21
N HIS A 29 11.85 -5.26 -15.55
CA HIS A 29 11.94 -5.14 -14.09
C HIS A 29 11.78 -3.68 -13.69
N ARG A 30 11.11 -3.43 -12.55
CA ARG A 30 10.91 -2.10 -11.97
C ARG A 30 11.08 -2.13 -10.46
N ILE A 31 11.60 -1.05 -9.91
CA ILE A 31 11.63 -0.80 -8.48
C ILE A 31 10.82 0.47 -8.23
N ALA A 32 9.97 0.43 -7.20
CA ALA A 32 9.18 1.57 -6.76
C ALA A 32 9.38 1.82 -5.27
N ALA A 33 9.32 3.09 -4.89
CA ALA A 33 9.22 3.50 -3.50
C ALA A 33 8.09 4.52 -3.37
N ASP A 34 7.19 4.29 -2.41
CA ASP A 34 6.03 5.13 -2.18
C ASP A 34 6.03 5.65 -0.75
N ALA A 35 5.48 6.85 -0.54
CA ALA A 35 5.15 7.41 0.75
C ALA A 35 3.68 7.84 0.72
N VAL A 36 2.85 7.16 1.50
CA VAL A 36 1.39 7.29 1.47
C VAL A 36 0.91 7.80 2.82
N PRO A 37 0.58 9.09 2.95
CA PRO A 37 -0.16 9.56 4.10
C PRO A 37 -1.59 9.03 4.03
N ALA A 38 -2.07 8.47 5.15
CA ALA A 38 -3.38 7.85 5.20
C ALA A 38 -4.17 8.30 6.42
N THR A 39 -5.49 8.14 6.32
CA THR A 39 -6.45 8.38 7.39
C THR A 39 -6.96 7.06 7.92
N ILE A 40 -6.94 6.90 9.25
CA ILE A 40 -7.49 5.73 9.93
C ILE A 40 -9.01 5.88 10.00
N PHE A 41 -9.74 4.85 9.56
CA PHE A 41 -11.20 4.84 9.66
C PHE A 41 -11.64 4.42 11.05
N HIS A 42 -12.41 5.27 11.72
CA HIS A 42 -12.87 5.06 13.10
C HIS A 42 -14.01 4.04 13.20
N THR A 43 -13.70 2.79 12.94
CA THR A 43 -14.67 1.67 12.99
C THR A 43 -14.92 1.16 14.41
N ASN A 44 -14.13 1.60 15.42
CA ASN A 44 -14.19 1.15 16.80
C ASN A 44 -13.96 2.32 17.77
N GLU A 45 -14.49 2.22 19.00
CA GLU A 45 -14.30 3.22 20.07
C GLU A 45 -12.83 3.44 20.43
N PHE A 46 -12.01 2.38 20.43
CA PHE A 46 -10.58 2.49 20.67
C PHE A 46 -9.89 3.49 19.72
N LEU A 47 -10.30 3.49 18.44
CA LEU A 47 -9.78 4.44 17.44
C LEU A 47 -10.34 5.86 17.60
N ARG A 48 -11.53 5.99 18.24
CA ARG A 48 -12.20 7.28 18.48
C ARG A 48 -11.74 7.99 19.74
N GLY A 49 -10.87 7.38 20.51
CA GLY A 49 -10.37 7.93 21.77
C GLY A 49 -10.74 7.12 23.01
N GLY A 50 -11.36 5.95 22.85
CA GLY A 50 -11.54 4.95 23.91
C GLY A 50 -10.23 4.21 24.19
N ASN A 51 -9.18 4.97 24.46
CA ASN A 51 -7.85 4.51 24.81
C ASN A 51 -7.32 5.33 26.00
N GLU A 52 -6.26 4.87 26.63
CA GLU A 52 -5.71 5.46 27.86
C GLU A 52 -5.39 6.97 27.74
N GLU A 53 -5.03 7.43 26.55
CA GLU A 53 -4.74 8.87 26.32
C GLU A 53 -5.97 9.70 25.94
N ILE A 54 -7.14 9.07 25.76
CA ILE A 54 -8.37 9.72 25.27
C ILE A 54 -8.11 10.48 23.96
N ARG A 55 -7.28 9.90 23.09
CA ARG A 55 -6.87 10.51 21.80
C ARG A 55 -7.38 9.72 20.62
N THR A 56 -8.01 10.43 19.68
CA THR A 56 -8.43 9.88 18.41
C THR A 56 -7.23 9.57 17.52
N MET A 57 -7.22 8.39 16.93
CA MET A 57 -6.17 7.95 16.00
C MET A 57 -6.61 8.30 14.57
N ASN A 58 -6.10 9.38 14.01
CA ASN A 58 -6.57 9.91 12.73
C ASN A 58 -5.69 9.55 11.54
N HIS A 59 -4.38 9.46 11.75
CA HIS A 59 -3.42 9.42 10.66
C HIS A 59 -2.39 8.31 10.84
N ASP A 60 -1.95 7.78 9.72
CA ASP A 60 -0.74 6.99 9.60
C ASP A 60 0.07 7.45 8.38
N MET A 61 1.32 7.00 8.32
CA MET A 61 2.20 7.15 7.17
C MET A 61 2.71 5.78 6.78
N THR A 62 2.49 5.39 5.53
CA THR A 62 2.99 4.13 5.00
C THR A 62 4.13 4.39 4.01
N PHE A 63 5.27 3.74 4.23
CA PHE A 63 6.41 3.72 3.30
C PHE A 63 6.50 2.34 2.67
N THR A 64 6.56 2.31 1.33
CA THR A 64 6.65 1.05 0.59
C THR A 64 7.93 0.97 -0.23
N LEU A 65 8.39 -0.26 -0.43
CA LEU A 65 9.41 -0.62 -1.41
C LEU A 65 8.89 -1.81 -2.20
N LYS A 66 8.79 -1.65 -3.52
CA LYS A 66 8.21 -2.65 -4.42
C LYS A 66 9.22 -3.09 -5.48
N TYR A 67 9.22 -4.38 -5.78
CA TYR A 67 9.92 -4.93 -6.95
C TYR A 67 8.90 -5.59 -7.86
N ALA A 68 8.75 -5.04 -9.06
CA ALA A 68 7.79 -5.48 -10.07
C ALA A 68 8.49 -6.07 -11.28
N PHE A 69 7.83 -7.03 -11.91
CA PHE A 69 8.21 -7.58 -13.21
C PHE A 69 6.98 -7.73 -14.11
N MET A 70 7.20 -7.55 -15.41
CA MET A 70 6.17 -7.70 -16.42
C MET A 70 6.73 -8.41 -17.65
N ASN A 71 5.88 -9.13 -18.37
CA ASN A 71 6.27 -9.75 -19.62
C ASN A 71 6.34 -8.68 -20.73
N ARG A 72 7.42 -8.65 -21.47
CA ARG A 72 7.63 -7.70 -22.57
C ARG A 72 6.63 -7.87 -23.71
N ASP A 73 6.13 -9.07 -23.92
CA ASP A 73 5.14 -9.35 -24.96
C ASP A 73 3.78 -8.74 -24.63
N GLU A 74 3.48 -8.51 -23.35
CA GLU A 74 2.26 -7.83 -22.89
C GLU A 74 2.32 -6.31 -23.05
N VAL A 75 3.50 -5.75 -23.36
CA VAL A 75 3.67 -4.31 -23.65
C VAL A 75 3.36 -4.01 -25.12
N ARG A 76 3.19 -5.01 -25.99
CA ARG A 76 2.90 -4.80 -27.43
C ARG A 76 1.46 -4.36 -27.65
N PRO A 77 1.20 -3.44 -28.62
CA PRO A 77 -0.16 -3.10 -29.03
C PRO A 77 -0.92 -4.36 -29.48
N GLY A 78 -2.12 -4.56 -28.95
CA GLY A 78 -2.97 -5.72 -29.29
C GLY A 78 -2.79 -6.96 -28.39
N ALA A 79 -1.91 -6.94 -27.39
CA ALA A 79 -1.84 -7.99 -26.39
C ALA A 79 -3.12 -8.02 -25.52
N ILE A 80 -3.60 -9.23 -25.18
CA ILE A 80 -4.83 -9.42 -24.40
C ILE A 80 -4.70 -8.84 -22.99
N HIS A 81 -3.48 -8.87 -22.41
CA HIS A 81 -3.17 -8.37 -21.07
C HIS A 81 -2.13 -7.24 -21.13
N GLN A 82 -2.50 -6.11 -21.76
CA GLN A 82 -1.58 -5.00 -21.96
C GLN A 82 -1.12 -4.39 -20.64
N GLY A 83 0.20 -4.46 -20.38
CA GLY A 83 0.83 -3.75 -19.27
C GLY A 83 0.55 -4.31 -17.89
N VAL A 84 0.07 -5.56 -17.77
CA VAL A 84 -0.04 -6.26 -16.49
C VAL A 84 1.36 -6.44 -15.90
N TYR A 85 1.51 -6.10 -14.63
CA TYR A 85 2.73 -6.29 -13.86
C TYR A 85 2.39 -6.96 -12.52
N GLN A 86 3.36 -7.63 -11.95
CA GLN A 86 3.24 -8.28 -10.65
C GLN A 86 4.57 -8.22 -9.92
N GLY A 87 4.56 -8.48 -8.62
CA GLY A 87 5.78 -8.41 -7.86
C GLY A 87 5.63 -8.68 -6.38
N VAL A 88 6.67 -8.30 -5.64
CA VAL A 88 6.74 -8.41 -4.19
C VAL A 88 7.00 -7.05 -3.59
N GLY A 89 6.42 -6.78 -2.43
CA GLY A 89 6.57 -5.51 -1.74
C GLY A 89 6.79 -5.68 -0.25
N LEU A 90 7.41 -4.65 0.31
CA LEU A 90 7.53 -4.40 1.74
C LEU A 90 6.86 -3.07 2.03
N ALA A 91 6.08 -2.99 3.11
CA ALA A 91 5.55 -1.75 3.61
C ALA A 91 5.83 -1.61 5.10
N ARG A 92 6.20 -0.42 5.54
CA ARG A 92 6.26 -0.03 6.94
C ARG A 92 5.17 0.97 7.20
N HIS A 93 4.30 0.66 8.17
CA HIS A 93 3.18 1.50 8.56
C HIS A 93 3.53 2.22 9.87
N GLU A 94 3.48 3.54 9.88
CA GLU A 94 3.78 4.35 11.06
C GLU A 94 2.48 4.87 11.67
N PHE A 95 1.90 4.06 12.56
CA PHE A 95 0.66 4.42 13.25
C PHE A 95 0.93 5.26 14.51
N ASN A 96 1.01 4.59 15.63
CA ASN A 96 1.19 5.19 16.95
C ASN A 96 1.63 4.11 17.96
N ARG A 97 1.89 4.51 19.22
CA ARG A 97 2.35 3.57 20.26
C ARG A 97 1.36 2.44 20.56
N TRP A 98 0.06 2.67 20.35
CA TRP A 98 -1.00 1.70 20.66
C TRP A 98 -1.14 0.59 19.62
N LEU A 99 -0.80 0.89 18.39
CA LEU A 99 -0.82 -0.05 17.27
C LEU A 99 0.58 -0.52 16.89
N ALA A 100 1.63 0.22 17.31
CA ALA A 100 3.02 0.11 16.90
C ALA A 100 3.22 0.46 15.41
N ASN A 101 4.35 0.04 14.85
CA ASN A 101 4.75 0.31 13.46
C ASN A 101 4.97 -1.03 12.72
N PRO A 102 3.89 -1.73 12.35
CA PRO A 102 3.99 -3.02 11.70
C PRO A 102 4.66 -2.94 10.34
N ILE A 103 5.22 -4.07 9.91
CA ILE A 103 5.80 -4.26 8.59
C ILE A 103 4.95 -5.27 7.84
N SER A 104 4.52 -4.94 6.62
CA SER A 104 3.84 -5.86 5.71
C SER A 104 4.80 -6.40 4.66
N VAL A 105 4.68 -7.70 4.39
CA VAL A 105 5.28 -8.39 3.24
C VAL A 105 4.13 -8.85 2.36
N TYR A 106 4.15 -8.52 1.08
CA TYR A 106 3.01 -8.78 0.21
C TYR A 106 3.40 -9.08 -1.23
N LEU A 107 2.51 -9.79 -1.91
CA LEU A 107 2.48 -9.91 -3.36
C LEU A 107 1.54 -8.86 -3.92
N PHE A 108 1.84 -8.37 -5.10
CA PHE A 108 0.97 -7.43 -5.78
C PHE A 108 0.83 -7.72 -7.27
N GLN A 109 -0.27 -7.27 -7.83
CA GLN A 109 -0.54 -7.27 -9.26
C GLN A 109 -1.30 -6.00 -9.62
N GLY A 110 -0.96 -5.41 -10.74
CA GLY A 110 -1.64 -4.25 -11.28
C GLY A 110 -1.64 -4.22 -12.79
N ALA A 111 -2.49 -3.33 -13.32
CA ALA A 111 -2.58 -3.11 -14.75
C ALA A 111 -3.13 -1.71 -15.06
N PRO A 112 -2.88 -1.17 -16.26
CA PRO A 112 -3.57 0.01 -16.74
C PRO A 112 -5.04 -0.31 -17.01
N ILE A 113 -5.94 0.57 -16.51
CA ILE A 113 -7.38 0.57 -16.82
C ILE A 113 -7.59 1.31 -18.15
N VAL A 114 -6.93 2.48 -18.26
CA VAL A 114 -7.03 3.32 -19.46
C VAL A 114 -5.73 4.09 -19.69
N ASN A 115 -5.33 4.18 -20.95
CA ASN A 115 -4.20 5.00 -21.37
C ASN A 115 -4.74 6.30 -21.98
N PHE A 116 -4.60 7.43 -21.27
CA PHE A 116 -4.99 8.76 -21.77
C PHE A 116 -4.02 9.26 -22.84
N SER A 117 -2.76 8.85 -22.75
CA SER A 117 -1.72 9.16 -23.71
C SER A 117 -0.61 8.11 -23.67
N ARG A 118 0.44 8.29 -24.52
CA ARG A 118 1.65 7.43 -24.44
C ARG A 118 2.40 7.56 -23.12
N ARG A 119 2.12 8.60 -22.33
CA ARG A 119 2.84 8.90 -21.08
C ARG A 119 1.97 8.89 -19.84
N VAL A 120 0.66 8.92 -19.99
CA VAL A 120 -0.28 9.05 -18.86
C VAL A 120 -1.30 7.92 -18.92
N SER A 121 -1.42 7.18 -17.83
CA SER A 121 -2.40 6.10 -17.68
C SER A 121 -3.04 6.12 -16.29
N LEU A 122 -4.29 5.68 -16.22
CA LEU A 122 -4.95 5.30 -14.96
C LEU A 122 -4.73 3.82 -14.75
N ASN A 123 -4.30 3.45 -13.55
CA ASN A 123 -3.92 2.08 -13.20
C ASN A 123 -4.62 1.67 -11.91
N TYR A 124 -4.83 0.37 -11.76
CA TYR A 124 -5.14 -0.25 -10.48
C TYR A 124 -3.99 -1.14 -10.03
N GLU A 125 -3.91 -1.37 -8.73
CA GLU A 125 -3.05 -2.37 -8.12
C GLU A 125 -3.79 -2.97 -6.93
N TRP A 126 -3.64 -4.26 -6.69
CA TRP A 126 -4.06 -4.91 -5.47
C TRP A 126 -2.88 -5.62 -4.82
N ASN A 127 -2.86 -5.60 -3.51
CA ASN A 127 -1.80 -6.10 -2.67
C ASN A 127 -2.39 -7.11 -1.68
N LEU A 128 -1.73 -8.26 -1.52
CA LEU A 128 -2.14 -9.31 -0.59
C LEU A 128 -0.93 -9.85 0.15
N GLY A 129 -0.97 -9.83 1.48
CA GLY A 129 0.15 -10.25 2.29
C GLY A 129 -0.15 -10.39 3.77
N MET A 130 0.88 -10.25 4.56
CA MET A 130 0.82 -10.33 6.02
C MET A 130 1.55 -9.14 6.63
N ALA A 131 0.99 -8.60 7.73
CA ALA A 131 1.59 -7.55 8.53
C ALA A 131 2.01 -8.10 9.90
N PHE A 132 3.21 -7.73 10.34
CA PHE A 132 3.88 -8.21 11.55
C PHE A 132 4.31 -7.05 12.43
N GLY A 133 4.42 -7.28 13.74
CA GLY A 133 4.96 -6.28 14.67
C GLY A 133 3.91 -5.36 15.27
N TRP A 134 2.66 -5.81 15.34
CA TRP A 134 1.57 -5.11 16.01
C TRP A 134 1.74 -5.08 17.53
N ASN A 135 1.36 -3.97 18.15
CA ASN A 135 1.02 -3.89 19.56
C ASN A 135 -0.48 -4.24 19.70
N GLY A 136 -0.77 -5.55 19.65
CA GLY A 136 -2.13 -6.07 19.72
C GLY A 136 -2.76 -5.97 21.11
N TYR A 137 -3.99 -6.49 21.23
CA TYR A 137 -4.67 -6.64 22.50
C TYR A 137 -3.84 -7.46 23.49
N ASP A 138 -3.76 -6.96 24.70
CA ASP A 138 -3.18 -7.65 25.86
C ASP A 138 -3.92 -7.16 27.11
N GLU A 139 -4.33 -8.08 27.98
CA GLU A 139 -5.14 -7.77 29.17
C GLU A 139 -4.46 -6.81 30.15
N GLN A 140 -3.13 -6.78 30.18
CA GLN A 140 -2.37 -5.98 31.12
C GLN A 140 -1.81 -4.69 30.49
N SER A 141 -1.31 -4.77 29.25
CA SER A 141 -0.56 -3.67 28.64
C SER A 141 -1.34 -2.90 27.56
N ASN A 142 -2.39 -3.50 26.96
CA ASN A 142 -3.19 -2.85 25.89
C ASN A 142 -4.64 -3.37 25.89
N PRO A 143 -5.37 -3.31 27.03
CA PRO A 143 -6.68 -3.94 27.18
C PRO A 143 -7.79 -3.26 26.36
N GLU A 144 -7.59 -2.03 25.94
CA GLU A 144 -8.55 -1.25 25.19
C GLU A 144 -8.47 -1.48 23.69
N ASN A 145 -7.39 -2.11 23.19
CA ASN A 145 -7.25 -2.43 21.78
C ASN A 145 -8.24 -3.52 21.36
N LYS A 146 -9.39 -3.11 20.82
CA LYS A 146 -10.42 -4.01 20.28
C LYS A 146 -10.27 -4.26 18.78
N VAL A 147 -9.21 -3.76 18.16
CA VAL A 147 -8.99 -3.76 16.71
C VAL A 147 -8.06 -4.90 16.29
N ILE A 148 -6.91 -5.01 16.93
CA ILE A 148 -5.87 -5.98 16.61
C ILE A 148 -5.69 -6.96 17.76
N GLY A 149 -6.12 -8.21 17.58
CA GLY A 149 -6.01 -9.28 18.57
C GLY A 149 -4.85 -10.25 18.36
N SER A 150 -4.04 -10.06 17.32
CA SER A 150 -2.94 -10.96 16.99
C SER A 150 -1.66 -10.20 16.62
N LYS A 151 -0.51 -10.86 16.77
CA LYS A 151 0.80 -10.30 16.37
C LYS A 151 0.99 -10.29 14.86
N VAL A 152 0.19 -11.06 14.13
CA VAL A 152 0.21 -11.17 12.67
C VAL A 152 -1.21 -10.98 12.14
N THR A 153 -1.36 -10.14 11.13
CA THR A 153 -2.63 -9.95 10.43
C THR A 153 -2.46 -10.20 8.94
N ALA A 154 -3.54 -10.53 8.25
CA ALA A 154 -3.61 -10.36 6.81
C ALA A 154 -3.48 -8.86 6.49
N TYR A 155 -2.84 -8.56 5.39
CA TYR A 155 -2.75 -7.23 4.76
C TYR A 155 -3.36 -7.33 3.38
N ILE A 156 -4.41 -6.54 3.16
CA ILE A 156 -5.08 -6.41 1.86
C ILE A 156 -5.11 -4.93 1.54
N ASP A 157 -4.71 -4.58 0.33
CA ASP A 157 -4.72 -3.20 -0.09
C ASP A 157 -5.11 -3.08 -1.57
N ALA A 158 -5.77 -1.99 -1.93
CA ALA A 158 -6.22 -1.71 -3.27
C ALA A 158 -5.94 -0.25 -3.62
N ASP A 159 -5.23 -0.06 -4.72
CA ASP A 159 -4.80 1.23 -5.23
C ASP A 159 -5.48 1.57 -6.55
N LEU A 160 -5.82 2.85 -6.70
CA LEU A 160 -6.19 3.47 -7.97
C LEU A 160 -5.32 4.71 -8.17
N TYR A 161 -4.49 4.73 -9.21
CA TYR A 161 -3.53 5.81 -9.38
C TYR A 161 -3.31 6.20 -10.84
N VAL A 162 -2.98 7.46 -11.04
CA VAL A 162 -2.50 7.99 -12.31
C VAL A 162 -0.98 7.83 -12.34
N ARG A 163 -0.50 7.16 -13.36
CA ARG A 163 0.93 7.04 -13.67
C ARG A 163 1.29 8.03 -14.75
N TRP A 164 2.33 8.81 -14.52
CA TRP A 164 2.92 9.73 -15.49
C TRP A 164 4.36 9.34 -15.78
N MET A 165 4.60 8.86 -16.99
CA MET A 165 5.95 8.51 -17.48
C MET A 165 6.73 9.80 -17.80
N LEU A 166 7.63 10.19 -16.91
CA LEU A 166 8.50 11.36 -17.07
C LEU A 166 9.61 11.08 -18.08
N SER A 167 10.18 9.86 -18.04
CA SER A 167 11.22 9.38 -18.95
C SER A 167 11.10 7.88 -19.17
N LYS A 168 12.04 7.28 -19.89
CA LYS A 168 12.12 5.81 -20.02
C LYS A 168 12.50 5.10 -18.71
N ALA A 169 13.09 5.83 -17.76
CA ALA A 169 13.57 5.28 -16.50
C ALA A 169 12.76 5.75 -15.28
N PHE A 170 11.95 6.81 -15.40
CA PHE A 170 11.25 7.40 -14.27
C PHE A 170 9.79 7.61 -14.57
N ASP A 171 8.96 7.13 -13.66
CA ASP A 171 7.53 7.38 -13.60
C ASP A 171 7.20 8.11 -12.30
N LEU A 172 6.16 8.94 -12.33
CA LEU A 172 5.54 9.55 -11.17
C LEU A 172 4.12 8.98 -11.03
N ASN A 173 3.75 8.58 -9.82
CA ASN A 173 2.43 8.07 -9.52
C ASN A 173 1.74 8.98 -8.49
N ALA A 174 0.44 9.15 -8.64
CA ALA A 174 -0.41 9.80 -7.65
C ALA A 174 -1.79 9.15 -7.67
N GLY A 175 -2.35 8.86 -6.49
CA GLY A 175 -3.61 8.13 -6.42
C GLY A 175 -4.16 8.00 -5.02
N ILE A 176 -5.06 7.07 -4.87
CA ILE A 176 -5.71 6.71 -3.61
C ILE A 176 -5.48 5.24 -3.31
N SER A 177 -5.40 4.89 -2.03
CA SER A 177 -5.32 3.51 -1.54
C SER A 177 -6.35 3.23 -0.47
N LEU A 178 -6.73 1.97 -0.34
CA LEU A 178 -7.56 1.45 0.75
C LEU A 178 -6.90 0.21 1.31
N SER A 179 -6.45 0.28 2.56
CA SER A 179 -5.81 -0.84 3.23
C SER A 179 -6.70 -1.43 4.31
N HIS A 180 -6.64 -2.75 4.45
CA HIS A 180 -7.33 -3.52 5.48
C HIS A 180 -6.37 -4.48 6.17
N PHE A 181 -6.38 -4.45 7.51
CA PHE A 181 -5.61 -5.36 8.35
C PHE A 181 -6.58 -6.18 9.20
N SER A 182 -6.50 -7.50 9.13
CA SER A 182 -7.40 -8.40 9.84
C SER A 182 -6.71 -9.70 10.22
N ASN A 183 -7.09 -10.27 11.35
CA ASN A 183 -6.66 -11.61 11.74
C ASN A 183 -7.58 -12.72 11.23
N GLY A 184 -8.53 -12.40 10.34
CA GLY A 184 -9.45 -13.38 9.78
C GLY A 184 -10.39 -14.02 10.81
N ASN A 185 -10.70 -13.32 11.88
CA ASN A 185 -11.55 -13.80 12.99
C ASN A 185 -10.98 -15.01 13.75
N THR A 186 -9.66 -15.21 13.70
CA THR A 186 -9.00 -16.35 14.36
C THR A 186 -8.77 -16.12 15.84
N THR A 187 -8.70 -14.86 16.26
CA THR A 187 -8.41 -14.45 17.65
C THR A 187 -9.19 -13.20 18.00
N TYR A 188 -9.82 -13.18 19.16
CA TYR A 188 -10.48 -11.96 19.67
C TYR A 188 -9.46 -11.04 20.34
N PRO A 189 -9.57 -9.72 20.19
CA PRO A 189 -10.52 -8.96 19.34
C PRO A 189 -10.19 -9.04 17.85
N ASN A 190 -11.20 -8.87 17.00
CA ASN A 190 -11.13 -9.15 15.57
C ASN A 190 -11.81 -8.09 14.69
N MET A 191 -11.93 -6.86 15.17
CA MET A 191 -12.60 -5.79 14.43
C MET A 191 -11.85 -5.37 13.16
N GLY A 192 -10.52 -5.60 13.13
CA GLY A 192 -9.66 -5.17 12.03
C GLY A 192 -9.45 -3.65 11.96
N LEU A 193 -8.46 -3.25 11.17
CA LEU A 193 -8.09 -1.85 10.95
C LEU A 193 -8.23 -1.51 9.47
N ASN A 194 -8.82 -0.35 9.17
CA ASN A 194 -8.94 0.15 7.81
C ASN A 194 -8.30 1.53 7.71
N THR A 195 -7.57 1.78 6.63
CA THR A 195 -7.00 3.09 6.33
C THR A 195 -7.26 3.48 4.88
N GLY A 196 -7.35 4.78 4.63
CA GLY A 196 -7.47 5.33 3.28
C GLY A 196 -6.34 6.31 3.02
N GLY A 197 -5.51 6.04 2.02
CA GLY A 197 -4.35 6.83 1.65
C GLY A 197 -4.56 7.70 0.41
N ILE A 198 -3.72 8.72 0.27
CA ILE A 198 -3.68 9.61 -0.91
C ILE A 198 -2.25 9.73 -1.40
#